data_a467417f11369a42d6ce343d1fc2f89e
#
_entry.id   a467417f11369a42d6ce343d1fc2f89e
#
_cell.length_a   1.000
_cell.length_b   1.000
_cell.length_c   1.000
_cell.angle_alpha   90.00
_cell.angle_beta   90.00
_cell.angle_gamma   90.00
#
_symmetry.space_group_name_H-M   'P 1'
#
loop_
_entity.id
_entity.type
_entity.pdbx_description
1 polymer ?
#
loop_
_entity_poly.entity_id
_entity_poly.type
_entity_poly.pdbx_seq_one_letter_code
_entity_poly.pdbx_strand_id
1 'polypeptide(L)'
;MKTLTDILESLEMQRVFVVLKPGSLDLGQTVIEIFAKKGWNIYQTRTKHLLLSEAKKLYAVHKKESFYEDLCNYMSSGPCRAFIFEKPGKTTKKSFEEVAKIKDGIRKKYGESDMRNVLHSSDSQEAMDNEAPLFFVY
;
A
#
# COMPACT_ATOMS: atom_id res chain seq x y z
N MET A 1 24.51 -20.13 20.50
CA MET A 1 23.32 -19.81 21.29
C MET A 1 22.84 -18.39 20.92
N LYS A 2 21.55 -18.22 20.68
CA LYS A 2 20.98 -16.89 20.40
C LYS A 2 20.88 -16.08 21.67
N THR A 3 21.22 -14.80 21.58
CA THR A 3 21.02 -13.84 22.68
C THR A 3 19.54 -13.43 22.74
N LEU A 4 19.15 -12.81 23.85
CA LEU A 4 17.79 -12.23 23.97
C LEU A 4 17.55 -11.20 22.86
N THR A 5 18.56 -10.37 22.54
CA THR A 5 18.48 -9.40 21.45
C THR A 5 18.19 -10.07 20.12
N ASP A 6 18.90 -11.17 19.80
CA ASP A 6 18.68 -11.93 18.56
C ASP A 6 17.25 -12.48 18.49
N ILE A 7 16.73 -12.99 19.61
CA ILE A 7 15.36 -13.53 19.68
C ILE A 7 14.35 -12.41 19.45
N LEU A 8 14.51 -11.25 20.09
CA LEU A 8 13.61 -10.12 19.95
C LEU A 8 13.64 -9.56 18.53
N GLU A 9 14.80 -9.46 17.91
CA GLU A 9 14.94 -9.01 16.52
C GLU A 9 14.25 -9.98 15.55
N SER A 10 14.35 -11.30 15.81
CA SER A 10 13.71 -12.31 14.97
C SER A 10 12.17 -12.27 15.01
N LEU A 11 11.58 -11.61 16.04
CA LEU A 11 10.14 -11.42 16.16
C LEU A 11 9.65 -10.15 15.48
N GLU A 12 10.57 -9.27 15.05
CA GLU A 12 10.19 -8.04 14.36
C GLU A 12 9.73 -8.36 12.94
N MET A 13 8.70 -7.63 12.52
CA MET A 13 8.16 -7.71 11.17
C MET A 13 8.20 -6.32 10.54
N GLN A 14 8.73 -6.27 9.32
CA GLN A 14 8.56 -5.10 8.47
C GLN A 14 7.11 -5.03 8.03
N ARG A 15 6.50 -3.86 8.00
CA ARG A 15 5.13 -3.68 7.51
C ARG A 15 5.05 -2.52 6.55
N VAL A 16 4.32 -2.72 5.47
CA VAL A 16 4.12 -1.74 4.40
C VAL A 16 2.65 -1.70 4.03
N PHE A 17 2.22 -0.59 3.44
CA PHE A 17 0.82 -0.34 3.13
C PHE A 17 0.62 -0.18 1.63
N VAL A 18 -0.37 -0.91 1.10
CA VAL A 18 -0.70 -0.95 -0.33
C VAL A 18 -2.21 -0.86 -0.49
N VAL A 19 -2.68 -0.13 -1.50
CA VAL A 19 -4.11 -0.02 -1.82
C VAL A 19 -4.33 -0.34 -3.28
N LEU A 20 -5.19 -1.32 -3.56
CA LEU A 20 -5.74 -1.55 -4.91
C LEU A 20 -6.79 -0.49 -5.20
N LYS A 21 -6.62 0.19 -6.33
CA LYS A 21 -7.51 1.27 -6.77
C LYS A 21 -8.84 0.73 -7.30
N PRO A 22 -9.89 1.57 -7.34
CA PRO A 22 -11.16 1.18 -7.94
C PRO A 22 -10.98 0.66 -9.36
N GLY A 23 -11.68 -0.42 -9.69
CA GLY A 23 -11.56 -1.09 -10.99
C GLY A 23 -10.44 -2.11 -11.08
N SER A 24 -9.56 -2.22 -10.07
CA SER A 24 -8.44 -3.17 -10.07
C SER A 24 -8.58 -4.29 -9.03
N LEU A 25 -9.73 -4.42 -8.37
CA LEU A 25 -9.90 -5.41 -7.31
C LEU A 25 -9.83 -6.86 -7.80
N ASP A 26 -10.13 -7.11 -9.05
CA ASP A 26 -9.98 -8.41 -9.70
C ASP A 26 -8.51 -8.86 -9.81
N LEU A 27 -7.57 -7.93 -9.72
CA LEU A 27 -6.13 -8.22 -9.68
C LEU A 27 -5.63 -8.57 -8.26
N GLY A 28 -6.52 -8.62 -7.27
CA GLY A 28 -6.16 -8.85 -5.87
C GLY A 28 -5.30 -10.08 -5.66
N GLN A 29 -5.73 -11.23 -6.19
CA GLN A 29 -4.98 -12.48 -6.03
C GLN A 29 -3.63 -12.42 -6.74
N THR A 30 -3.56 -11.82 -7.92
CA THR A 30 -2.31 -11.63 -8.67
C THR A 30 -1.33 -10.79 -7.87
N VAL A 31 -1.80 -9.69 -7.29
CA VAL A 31 -0.97 -8.79 -6.46
C VAL A 31 -0.47 -9.52 -5.21
N ILE A 32 -1.34 -10.26 -4.52
CA ILE A 32 -0.98 -11.06 -3.35
C ILE A 32 0.16 -12.02 -3.69
N GLU A 33 0.05 -12.73 -4.82
CA GLU A 33 1.06 -13.70 -5.25
C GLU A 33 2.39 -13.04 -5.61
N ILE A 34 2.37 -11.89 -6.27
CA ILE A 34 3.57 -11.13 -6.61
C ILE A 34 4.31 -10.71 -5.34
N PHE A 35 3.58 -10.17 -4.36
CA PHE A 35 4.17 -9.79 -3.07
C PHE A 35 4.69 -11.00 -2.30
N ALA A 36 3.94 -12.11 -2.29
CA ALA A 36 4.34 -13.34 -1.61
C ALA A 36 5.66 -13.90 -2.14
N LYS A 37 5.88 -13.86 -3.45
CA LYS A 37 7.15 -14.29 -4.08
C LYS A 37 8.35 -13.46 -3.62
N LYS A 38 8.12 -12.25 -3.15
CA LYS A 38 9.16 -11.37 -2.60
C LYS A 38 9.23 -11.45 -1.07
N GLY A 39 8.51 -12.40 -0.46
CA GLY A 39 8.51 -12.61 0.98
C GLY A 39 7.49 -11.77 1.76
N TRP A 40 6.67 -10.98 1.07
CA TRP A 40 5.65 -10.15 1.69
C TRP A 40 4.32 -10.90 1.76
N ASN A 41 3.84 -11.15 2.97
CA ASN A 41 2.58 -11.85 3.23
C ASN A 41 1.55 -10.91 3.85
N ILE A 42 0.28 -11.21 3.69
CA ILE A 42 -0.81 -10.38 4.23
C ILE A 42 -0.78 -10.42 5.75
N TYR A 43 -0.73 -9.25 6.38
CA TYR A 43 -0.99 -9.08 7.82
C TYR A 43 -2.45 -8.69 8.04
N GLN A 44 -2.95 -7.70 7.27
CA GLN A 44 -4.34 -7.26 7.28
C GLN A 44 -4.78 -6.87 5.88
N THR A 45 -6.06 -7.05 5.58
CA THR A 45 -6.67 -6.57 4.35
C THR A 45 -8.10 -6.12 4.63
N ARG A 46 -8.54 -5.09 3.91
CA ARG A 46 -9.89 -4.56 4.02
C ARG A 46 -10.33 -3.90 2.73
N THR A 47 -11.55 -4.19 2.31
CA THR A 47 -12.18 -3.49 1.18
C THR A 47 -13.03 -2.35 1.74
N LYS A 48 -12.87 -1.17 1.17
CA LYS A 48 -13.60 0.03 1.61
C LYS A 48 -13.83 0.97 0.45
N HIS A 49 -15.04 1.53 0.36
CA HIS A 49 -15.33 2.63 -0.54
C HIS A 49 -15.00 3.93 0.20
N LEU A 50 -13.95 4.61 -0.22
CA LEU A 50 -13.53 5.86 0.40
C LEU A 50 -14.54 6.97 0.16
N LEU A 51 -14.76 7.81 1.16
CA LEU A 51 -15.39 9.11 0.97
C LEU A 51 -14.42 10.04 0.24
N LEU A 52 -14.92 11.02 -0.46
CA LEU A 52 -14.06 12.01 -1.14
C LEU A 52 -13.10 12.68 -0.15
N SER A 53 -13.57 13.01 1.05
CA SER A 53 -12.73 13.59 2.10
C SER A 53 -11.58 12.68 2.53
N GLU A 54 -11.81 11.37 2.53
CA GLU A 54 -10.78 10.37 2.85
C GLU A 54 -9.76 10.23 1.71
N ALA A 55 -10.23 10.24 0.46
CA ALA A 55 -9.34 10.23 -0.71
C ALA A 55 -8.44 11.47 -0.72
N LYS A 56 -8.97 12.63 -0.34
CA LYS A 56 -8.20 13.86 -0.23
C LYS A 56 -7.12 13.78 0.84
N LYS A 57 -7.37 13.08 1.94
CA LYS A 57 -6.36 12.81 2.97
C LYS A 57 -5.28 11.85 2.47
N LEU A 58 -5.69 10.81 1.75
CA LEU A 58 -4.75 9.82 1.19
C LEU A 58 -3.72 10.48 0.27
N TYR A 59 -4.14 11.46 -0.52
CA TYR A 59 -3.30 12.15 -1.50
C TYR A 59 -2.96 13.59 -1.11
N ALA A 60 -3.00 13.92 0.17
CA ALA A 60 -2.76 15.29 0.66
C ALA A 60 -1.41 15.87 0.20
N VAL A 61 -0.38 15.03 0.04
CA VAL A 61 0.94 15.46 -0.47
C VAL A 61 0.87 15.99 -1.90
N HIS A 62 -0.16 15.63 -2.66
CA HIS A 62 -0.37 16.06 -4.05
C HIS A 62 -1.37 17.21 -4.20
N LYS A 63 -1.78 17.85 -3.09
CA LYS A 63 -2.83 18.86 -3.07
C LYS A 63 -2.65 19.99 -4.07
N LYS A 64 -1.40 20.35 -4.39
CA LYS A 64 -1.07 21.43 -5.34
C LYS A 64 -0.94 20.95 -6.78
N GLU A 65 -1.00 19.64 -7.02
CA GLU A 65 -0.85 19.08 -8.34
C GLU A 65 -2.14 19.23 -9.16
N SER A 66 -2.00 19.45 -10.48
CA SER A 66 -3.15 19.61 -11.37
C SER A 66 -4.05 18.38 -11.43
N PHE A 67 -3.50 17.19 -11.20
CA PHE A 67 -4.25 15.93 -11.25
C PHE A 67 -4.96 15.58 -9.92
N TYR A 68 -4.76 16.36 -8.87
CA TYR A 68 -5.24 16.02 -7.51
C TYR A 68 -6.75 15.77 -7.43
N GLU A 69 -7.54 16.69 -7.96
CA GLU A 69 -9.00 16.60 -7.93
C GLU A 69 -9.51 15.34 -8.66
N ASP A 70 -8.99 15.10 -9.87
CA ASP A 70 -9.38 13.93 -10.67
C ASP A 70 -8.97 12.64 -9.99
N LEU A 71 -7.78 12.59 -9.38
CA LEU A 71 -7.30 11.43 -8.66
C LEU A 71 -8.18 11.13 -7.43
N CYS A 72 -8.53 12.15 -6.66
CA CYS A 72 -9.38 12.00 -5.48
C CYS A 72 -10.79 11.53 -5.87
N ASN A 73 -11.35 12.10 -6.95
CA ASN A 73 -12.64 11.68 -7.47
C ASN A 73 -12.61 10.22 -7.94
N TYR A 74 -11.55 9.82 -8.62
CA TYR A 74 -11.36 8.43 -9.04
C TYR A 74 -11.28 7.48 -7.85
N MET A 75 -10.45 7.81 -6.87
CA MET A 75 -10.25 6.94 -5.68
C MET A 75 -11.49 6.81 -4.81
N SER A 76 -12.41 7.76 -4.86
CA SER A 76 -13.71 7.71 -4.14
C SER A 76 -14.86 7.23 -5.02
N SER A 77 -14.59 6.82 -6.27
CA SER A 77 -15.64 6.40 -7.21
C SER A 77 -16.09 4.96 -7.07
N GLY A 78 -15.35 4.14 -6.34
CA GLY A 78 -15.63 2.72 -6.17
C GLY A 78 -14.83 2.13 -5.02
N PRO A 79 -15.01 0.82 -4.75
CA PRO A 79 -14.29 0.17 -3.66
C PRO A 79 -12.79 0.08 -3.95
N CYS A 80 -12.01 0.30 -2.89
CA CYS A 80 -10.57 0.04 -2.85
C CYS A 80 -10.33 -1.17 -1.95
N ARG A 81 -9.25 -1.90 -2.17
CA ARG A 81 -8.82 -2.94 -1.25
C ARG A 81 -7.44 -2.62 -0.70
N ALA A 82 -7.37 -2.42 0.60
CA ALA A 82 -6.12 -2.11 1.29
C ALA A 82 -5.47 -3.36 1.87
N PHE A 83 -4.15 -3.36 1.88
CA PHE A 83 -3.33 -4.41 2.48
C PHE A 83 -2.28 -3.80 3.37
N ILE A 84 -2.04 -4.43 4.52
CA ILE A 84 -0.77 -4.33 5.21
C ILE A 84 -0.06 -5.64 4.93
N PHE A 85 1.05 -5.57 4.20
CA PHE A 85 1.92 -6.71 3.97
C PHE A 85 3.03 -6.71 5.00
N GLU A 86 3.46 -7.89 5.42
CA GLU A 86 4.57 -8.02 6.36
C GLU A 86 5.61 -9.04 5.89
N LYS A 87 6.82 -8.85 6.37
CA LYS A 87 7.98 -9.69 6.08
C LYS A 87 8.93 -9.63 7.28
N PRO A 88 9.58 -10.74 7.64
CA PRO A 88 10.53 -10.70 8.75
C PRO A 88 11.60 -9.62 8.60
N GLY A 89 11.92 -8.95 9.70
CA GLY A 89 12.93 -7.91 9.76
C GLY A 89 12.39 -6.60 10.32
N LYS A 90 13.23 -5.57 10.29
CA LYS A 90 12.88 -4.25 10.79
C LYS A 90 12.43 -3.35 9.64
N THR A 91 11.33 -2.62 9.83
CA THR A 91 10.89 -1.62 8.85
C THR A 91 11.91 -0.50 8.73
N THR A 92 12.42 -0.29 7.52
CA THR A 92 13.36 0.75 7.19
C THR A 92 12.95 1.43 5.88
N LYS A 93 13.68 2.46 5.49
CA LYS A 93 13.49 3.10 4.19
C LYS A 93 13.55 2.07 3.04
N LYS A 94 14.41 1.06 3.15
CA LYS A 94 14.55 -0.01 2.15
C LYS A 94 13.27 -0.83 1.98
N SER A 95 12.48 -0.99 3.05
CA SER A 95 11.19 -1.69 2.98
C SER A 95 10.25 -1.00 1.99
N PHE A 96 10.15 0.32 2.07
CA PHE A 96 9.29 1.13 1.18
C PHE A 96 9.85 1.21 -0.24
N GLU A 97 11.18 1.26 -0.39
CA GLU A 97 11.84 1.24 -1.70
C GLU A 97 11.58 -0.09 -2.44
N GLU A 98 11.66 -1.22 -1.73
CA GLU A 98 11.36 -2.53 -2.29
C GLU A 98 9.92 -2.60 -2.79
N VAL A 99 8.97 -2.14 -1.98
CA VAL A 99 7.56 -2.11 -2.36
C VAL A 99 7.30 -1.17 -3.53
N ALA A 100 7.99 -0.04 -3.59
CA ALA A 100 7.89 0.88 -4.72
C ALA A 100 8.32 0.20 -6.04
N LYS A 101 9.36 -0.62 -6.00
CA LYS A 101 9.82 -1.39 -7.18
C LYS A 101 8.79 -2.43 -7.61
N ILE A 102 8.19 -3.14 -6.64
CA ILE A 102 7.13 -4.12 -6.92
C ILE A 102 5.94 -3.41 -7.56
N LYS A 103 5.53 -2.27 -7.00
CA LYS A 103 4.46 -1.44 -7.53
C LYS A 103 4.73 -1.01 -8.97
N ASP A 104 5.93 -0.53 -9.26
CA ASP A 104 6.29 -0.10 -10.61
C ASP A 104 6.20 -1.24 -11.61
N GLY A 105 6.62 -2.45 -11.23
CA GLY A 105 6.49 -3.64 -12.06
C GLY A 105 5.03 -3.99 -12.37
N ILE A 106 4.16 -3.91 -11.37
CA ILE A 106 2.73 -4.17 -11.52
C ILE A 106 2.10 -3.12 -12.42
N ARG A 107 2.41 -1.83 -12.23
CA ARG A 107 1.91 -0.73 -13.04
C ARG A 107 2.29 -0.86 -14.51
N LYS A 108 3.53 -1.26 -14.79
CA LYS A 108 4.01 -1.48 -16.17
C LYS A 108 3.24 -2.59 -16.87
N LYS A 109 2.89 -3.63 -16.15
CA LYS A 109 2.23 -4.82 -16.74
C LYS A 109 0.71 -4.64 -16.85
N TYR A 110 0.08 -4.02 -15.86
CA TYR A 110 -1.38 -4.00 -15.73
C TYR A 110 -1.99 -2.60 -15.73
N GLY A 111 -1.19 -1.55 -15.64
CA GLY A 111 -1.68 -0.17 -15.60
C GLY A 111 -2.23 0.28 -16.96
N GLU A 112 -3.29 1.08 -16.92
CA GLU A 112 -3.94 1.62 -18.14
C GLU A 112 -3.51 3.06 -18.41
N SER A 113 -3.23 3.83 -17.37
CA SER A 113 -2.85 5.24 -17.46
C SER A 113 -2.11 5.67 -16.20
N ASP A 114 -1.66 6.92 -16.13
CA ASP A 114 -0.99 7.48 -14.94
C ASP A 114 -1.89 7.50 -13.70
N MET A 115 -3.21 7.53 -13.88
CA MET A 115 -4.19 7.50 -12.79
C MET A 115 -4.70 6.08 -12.54
N ARG A 116 -5.10 5.37 -13.62
CA ARG A 116 -5.61 3.99 -13.57
C ARG A 116 -4.45 3.00 -13.63
N ASN A 117 -3.60 3.03 -12.62
CA ASN A 117 -2.35 2.29 -12.58
C ASN A 117 -2.29 1.25 -11.46
N VAL A 118 -3.43 0.67 -11.14
CA VAL A 118 -3.64 -0.52 -10.29
C VAL A 118 -3.56 -0.25 -8.79
N LEU A 119 -2.45 0.28 -8.29
CA LEU A 119 -2.25 0.38 -6.84
C LEU A 119 -1.48 1.63 -6.42
N HIS A 120 -1.70 1.99 -5.17
CA HIS A 120 -0.97 3.00 -4.41
C HIS A 120 -0.16 2.28 -3.31
N SER A 121 0.98 2.82 -2.95
CA SER A 121 1.73 2.39 -1.77
C SER A 121 2.27 3.58 -1.02
N SER A 122 2.38 3.47 0.30
CA SER A 122 3.02 4.51 1.11
C SER A 122 4.54 4.52 0.86
N ASP A 123 5.12 5.71 0.76
CA ASP A 123 6.54 5.89 0.45
C ASP A 123 7.44 5.91 1.69
N SER A 124 6.85 6.00 2.88
CA SER A 124 7.58 6.13 4.15
C SER A 124 6.70 5.69 5.31
N GLN A 125 7.33 5.50 6.48
CA GLN A 125 6.60 5.21 7.71
C GLN A 125 5.63 6.34 8.07
N GLU A 126 6.06 7.59 7.91
CA GLU A 126 5.19 8.75 8.17
C GLU A 126 3.95 8.74 7.27
N ALA A 127 4.14 8.49 5.98
CA ALA A 127 3.03 8.38 5.04
C ALA A 127 2.09 7.23 5.43
N MET A 128 2.63 6.06 5.76
CA MET A 128 1.85 4.91 6.19
C MET A 128 1.05 5.21 7.46
N ASP A 129 1.65 5.90 8.43
CA ASP A 129 0.98 6.27 9.69
C ASP A 129 -0.23 7.18 9.44
N ASN A 130 -0.18 8.00 8.39
CA ASN A 130 -1.28 8.89 7.99
C ASN A 130 -2.32 8.20 7.09
N GLU A 131 -1.91 7.25 6.27
CA GLU A 131 -2.75 6.64 5.24
C GLU A 131 -3.47 5.37 5.71
N ALA A 132 -2.79 4.49 6.42
CA ALA A 132 -3.37 3.23 6.87
C ALA A 132 -4.62 3.38 7.75
N PRO A 133 -4.70 4.38 8.66
CA PRO A 133 -5.92 4.58 9.48
C PRO A 133 -7.17 4.92 8.68
N LEU A 134 -7.05 5.33 7.41
CA LEU A 134 -8.20 5.56 6.54
C LEU A 134 -8.94 4.25 6.22
N PHE A 135 -8.23 3.12 6.31
CA PHE A 135 -8.77 1.79 6.02
C PHE A 135 -8.86 0.90 7.26
N PHE A 136 -7.90 1.01 8.16
CA PHE A 136 -7.81 0.14 9.33
C PHE A 136 -8.01 0.95 10.61
N VAL A 137 -8.98 0.52 11.42
CA VAL A 137 -9.27 1.10 12.72
C VAL A 137 -8.60 0.23 13.78
N TYR A 138 -7.79 0.86 14.61
CA TYR A 138 -7.09 0.19 15.69
C TYR A 138 -7.72 0.52 17.04
#